data_1a433394c453a0f7d07a4d8adb1da62f
#
_entry.id   1a433394c453a0f7d07a4d8adb1da62f
#
_cell.length_a   1.000
_cell.length_b   1.000
_cell.length_c   1.000
_cell.angle_alpha   90.00
_cell.angle_beta   90.00
_cell.angle_gamma   90.00
#
_symmetry.space_group_name_H-M   'P 1'
#
loop_
_entity.id
_entity.type
_entity.pdbx_description
1 polymer ?
#
loop_
_entity_poly.entity_id
_entity_poly.type
_entity_poly.pdbx_seq_one_letter_code
_entity_poly.pdbx_strand_id
1 'polypeptide(L)'
;MKIKNMPGQSNKNPQGKKWRRLDNTGKLFPLVSSESLSNVFRIAVTLKEEIEPQILQQALNDILPQFESFRVRLRRGLFWYYFESNHRKITVAKEDAYPCQYISHKVYPYYLLRVSYYSTRINVEIYHALSDGLGAVNFAKLLACRYLQIKYQMDTPPILRNANIPGEEEDGYLKHYKETKKQTYSNEKAYQLEGRKLAHGVENVIHGSVPLKELKTVSKSYGVSITKYLTAVLIWTIYDEYLKGEDVTPFIGVNLPINLRSMFKSETLANFFAVTAINYNPTGRRVDFDDILKVVSEQIDDQIVKEKLEEKISYNVSNEKKWYLKIVPLVIKKLALKLVFRRKDSGHTITLSNLGPIKVEEPYNQYIESFYVLIGVSHKQTAKCAIIAYEDNLMITMSTVFDDNKLTNGFFDKLKKHGISSELESNGTVDTEHDKGRYPLRQEIAAATIKKEISFAKIIVWYMVLIQVGFVVLDYIFSLDRISVNYILPAAMLLSNITIAALMYFDRKKWQSYFMYLFSLTFASILPIIFWAVGYITNPTLAVINMLTALALFAVTVYSRRKSTIEELSRRLHI
;
A
#
# COMPACT_ATOMS: atom_id res chain seq x y z
N MET A 1 -25.11 18.68 -21.01
CA MET A 1 -25.19 19.16 -19.62
C MET A 1 -23.83 18.85 -18.97
N LYS A 2 -22.94 19.86 -18.87
CA LYS A 2 -21.59 19.69 -18.33
C LYS A 2 -21.66 19.66 -16.80
N ILE A 3 -21.43 18.49 -16.22
CA ILE A 3 -21.27 18.37 -14.74
C ILE A 3 -19.87 18.86 -14.41
N LYS A 4 -19.78 20.04 -13.81
CA LYS A 4 -18.55 20.57 -13.21
C LYS A 4 -18.12 19.63 -12.08
N ASN A 5 -17.04 18.88 -12.29
CA ASN A 5 -16.34 18.17 -11.21
C ASN A 5 -15.63 19.20 -10.33
N MET A 6 -16.16 19.47 -9.14
CA MET A 6 -15.43 20.17 -8.09
C MET A 6 -14.52 19.14 -7.38
N PRO A 7 -13.22 19.42 -7.21
CA PRO A 7 -12.33 18.57 -6.43
C PRO A 7 -12.65 18.72 -4.94
N GLY A 8 -12.68 17.61 -4.22
CA GLY A 8 -12.54 17.61 -2.76
C GLY A 8 -13.78 17.66 -1.90
N GLN A 9 -15.00 17.40 -2.39
CA GLN A 9 -16.16 17.28 -1.50
C GLN A 9 -16.22 15.90 -0.82
N SER A 10 -15.98 15.90 0.49
CA SER A 10 -16.26 14.77 1.37
C SER A 10 -17.78 14.58 1.47
N ASN A 11 -18.31 13.59 0.78
CA ASN A 11 -19.74 13.25 0.86
C ASN A 11 -20.08 12.64 2.23
N LYS A 12 -20.87 13.36 3.04
CA LYS A 12 -21.47 12.83 4.26
C LYS A 12 -22.73 12.04 3.91
N ASN A 13 -22.75 10.76 4.25
CA ASN A 13 -23.96 9.93 4.21
C ASN A 13 -24.92 10.37 5.36
N PRO A 14 -26.26 10.28 5.22
CA PRO A 14 -27.23 10.60 6.29
C PRO A 14 -27.02 9.83 7.60
N GLN A 15 -26.22 8.76 7.60
CA GLN A 15 -25.81 8.01 8.80
C GLN A 15 -24.44 8.44 9.36
N GLY A 16 -23.86 9.56 8.91
CA GLY A 16 -22.58 10.06 9.42
C GLY A 16 -21.32 9.30 8.94
N LYS A 17 -21.45 8.31 8.05
CA LYS A 17 -20.32 7.58 7.51
C LYS A 17 -19.70 8.34 6.35
N LYS A 18 -18.51 8.88 6.60
CA LYS A 18 -17.68 9.55 5.60
C LYS A 18 -16.91 8.50 4.79
N TRP A 19 -16.82 8.64 3.47
CA TRP A 19 -15.98 7.81 2.62
C TRP A 19 -15.17 8.67 1.66
N ARG A 20 -14.02 8.17 1.21
CA ARG A 20 -13.17 8.83 0.22
C ARG A 20 -12.49 7.83 -0.72
N ARG A 21 -12.05 8.34 -1.87
CA ARG A 21 -11.22 7.57 -2.82
C ARG A 21 -9.81 7.44 -2.26
N LEU A 22 -9.09 6.40 -2.68
CA LEU A 22 -7.65 6.33 -2.53
C LEU A 22 -7.01 7.31 -3.54
N ASP A 23 -5.82 7.81 -3.18
CA ASP A 23 -4.97 8.53 -4.13
C ASP A 23 -4.53 7.64 -5.30
N ASN A 24 -3.96 8.22 -6.34
CA ASN A 24 -3.55 7.50 -7.55
C ASN A 24 -2.66 6.29 -7.25
N THR A 25 -1.60 6.47 -6.45
CA THR A 25 -0.66 5.40 -6.08
C THR A 25 -1.28 4.45 -5.08
N GLY A 26 -2.02 4.95 -4.11
CA GLY A 26 -2.72 4.16 -3.09
C GLY A 26 -3.68 3.12 -3.68
N LYS A 27 -4.26 3.38 -4.86
CA LYS A 27 -5.13 2.42 -5.57
C LYS A 27 -4.40 1.15 -6.02
N LEU A 28 -3.09 1.22 -6.25
CA LEU A 28 -2.31 0.08 -6.74
C LEU A 28 -2.01 -0.93 -5.64
N PHE A 29 -1.70 -0.48 -4.43
CA PHE A 29 -1.28 -1.35 -3.34
C PHE A 29 -2.28 -2.47 -3.01
N PRO A 30 -3.61 -2.23 -2.87
CA PRO A 30 -4.55 -3.30 -2.57
C PRO A 30 -4.71 -4.33 -3.69
N LEU A 31 -4.28 -4.00 -4.90
CA LEU A 31 -4.34 -4.89 -6.06
C LEU A 31 -3.20 -5.90 -6.07
N VAL A 32 -2.03 -5.51 -5.53
CA VAL A 32 -0.80 -6.32 -5.59
C VAL A 32 -0.37 -6.90 -4.25
N SER A 33 -0.78 -6.30 -3.12
CA SER A 33 -0.36 -6.76 -1.79
C SER A 33 -0.89 -8.14 -1.42
N SER A 34 -0.07 -8.85 -0.68
CA SER A 34 -0.31 -10.20 -0.16
C SER A 34 0.58 -10.44 1.06
N GLU A 35 0.48 -11.58 1.69
CA GLU A 35 1.41 -11.97 2.77
C GLU A 35 2.87 -12.04 2.30
N SER A 36 3.12 -12.37 1.04
CA SER A 36 4.46 -12.41 0.45
C SER A 36 4.97 -11.06 -0.08
N LEU A 37 4.11 -10.04 -0.14
CA LEU A 37 4.44 -8.66 -0.52
C LEU A 37 3.52 -7.73 0.28
N SER A 38 3.93 -7.39 1.49
CA SER A 38 3.08 -6.69 2.46
C SER A 38 2.77 -5.25 2.05
N ASN A 39 3.71 -4.56 1.42
CA ASN A 39 3.69 -3.10 1.21
C ASN A 39 3.40 -2.35 2.53
N VAL A 40 3.96 -2.85 3.61
CA VAL A 40 3.96 -2.21 4.93
C VAL A 40 5.36 -1.67 5.17
N PHE A 41 5.43 -0.53 5.77
CA PHE A 41 6.68 0.06 6.25
C PHE A 41 6.50 0.52 7.70
N ARG A 42 7.61 0.70 8.40
CA ARG A 42 7.64 1.08 9.81
C ARG A 42 8.39 2.39 9.99
N ILE A 43 7.84 3.25 10.82
CA ILE A 43 8.56 4.34 11.48
C ILE A 43 8.65 3.96 12.95
N ALA A 44 9.86 3.95 13.48
CA ALA A 44 10.10 3.70 14.89
C ALA A 44 10.73 4.92 15.55
N VAL A 45 10.34 5.18 16.79
CA VAL A 45 10.86 6.26 17.63
C VAL A 45 11.43 5.61 18.88
N THR A 46 12.74 5.73 19.09
CA THR A 46 13.42 5.22 20.30
C THR A 46 13.50 6.34 21.31
N LEU A 47 13.04 6.08 22.50
CA LEU A 47 13.11 6.97 23.65
C LEU A 47 14.27 6.56 24.57
N LYS A 48 14.68 7.44 25.48
CA LYS A 48 15.75 7.16 26.44
C LYS A 48 15.30 6.23 27.58
N GLU A 49 14.00 6.02 27.75
CA GLU A 49 13.42 5.20 28.80
C GLU A 49 12.41 4.20 28.26
N GLU A 50 12.11 3.17 29.04
CA GLU A 50 11.16 2.13 28.68
C GLU A 50 9.75 2.68 28.46
N ILE A 51 9.05 2.05 27.51
CA ILE A 51 7.69 2.43 27.14
C ILE A 51 6.69 1.86 28.14
N GLU A 52 5.85 2.75 28.65
CA GLU A 52 4.69 2.40 29.49
C GLU A 52 3.45 2.19 28.58
N PRO A 53 2.95 0.93 28.45
CA PRO A 53 1.90 0.63 27.47
C PRO A 53 0.60 1.39 27.67
N GLN A 54 0.25 1.67 28.94
CA GLN A 54 -0.99 2.40 29.29
C GLN A 54 -0.93 3.85 28.82
N ILE A 55 0.23 4.50 29.02
CA ILE A 55 0.46 5.88 28.58
C ILE A 55 0.48 5.94 27.05
N LEU A 56 1.13 4.97 26.38
CA LEU A 56 1.15 4.90 24.93
C LEU A 56 -0.25 4.67 24.36
N GLN A 57 -1.08 3.84 25.01
CA GLN A 57 -2.47 3.65 24.63
C GLN A 57 -3.28 4.94 24.77
N GLN A 58 -3.07 5.70 25.85
CA GLN A 58 -3.73 6.98 26.06
C GLN A 58 -3.30 7.99 24.98
N ALA A 59 -1.99 8.11 24.73
CA ALA A 59 -1.46 8.97 23.68
C ALA A 59 -2.05 8.64 22.30
N LEU A 60 -2.17 7.33 21.97
CA LEU A 60 -2.79 6.90 20.72
C LEU A 60 -4.27 7.27 20.64
N ASN A 61 -5.02 7.14 21.74
CA ASN A 61 -6.41 7.53 21.81
C ASN A 61 -6.61 9.04 21.61
N ASP A 62 -5.65 9.86 22.04
CA ASP A 62 -5.69 11.33 21.92
C ASP A 62 -5.27 11.79 20.51
N ILE A 63 -4.28 11.15 19.90
CA ILE A 63 -3.70 11.58 18.62
C ILE A 63 -4.48 11.03 17.42
N LEU A 64 -4.90 9.77 17.44
CA LEU A 64 -5.57 9.16 16.28
C LEU A 64 -6.83 9.91 15.82
N PRO A 65 -7.68 10.49 16.72
CA PRO A 65 -8.80 11.32 16.31
C PRO A 65 -8.42 12.57 15.51
N GLN A 66 -7.20 13.07 15.67
CA GLN A 66 -6.70 14.26 14.96
C GLN A 66 -6.22 13.93 13.54
N PHE A 67 -6.13 12.65 13.18
CA PHE A 67 -5.75 12.14 11.87
C PHE A 67 -6.96 11.45 11.20
N GLU A 68 -7.93 12.23 10.76
CA GLU A 68 -9.13 11.71 10.07
C GLU A 68 -8.76 10.83 8.88
N SER A 69 -7.69 11.20 8.16
CA SER A 69 -7.14 10.45 7.03
C SER A 69 -6.64 9.04 7.41
N PHE A 70 -6.26 8.81 8.68
CA PHE A 70 -5.79 7.52 9.19
C PHE A 70 -6.92 6.70 9.84
N ARG A 71 -8.02 7.36 10.22
CA ARG A 71 -9.20 6.71 10.82
C ARG A 71 -10.11 6.09 9.78
N VAL A 72 -9.55 5.27 8.95
CA VAL A 72 -10.26 4.64 7.84
C VAL A 72 -10.06 3.13 7.80
N ARG A 73 -10.96 2.45 7.12
CA ARG A 73 -10.82 1.04 6.72
C ARG A 73 -10.93 0.91 5.22
N LEU A 74 -10.23 -0.06 4.66
CA LEU A 74 -10.27 -0.34 3.23
C LEU A 74 -11.49 -1.19 2.89
N ARG A 75 -12.27 -0.73 1.94
CA ARG A 75 -13.46 -1.43 1.43
C ARG A 75 -13.31 -1.74 -0.04
N ARG A 76 -13.88 -2.84 -0.43
CA ARG A 76 -13.90 -3.27 -1.82
C ARG A 76 -15.13 -2.72 -2.53
N GLY A 77 -14.92 -1.91 -3.58
CA GLY A 77 -15.94 -1.54 -4.55
C GLY A 77 -16.06 -2.55 -5.69
N LEU A 78 -16.80 -2.21 -6.71
CA LEU A 78 -16.93 -3.03 -7.92
C LEU A 78 -15.70 -2.88 -8.82
N PHE A 79 -15.22 -1.65 -8.99
CA PHE A 79 -14.12 -1.30 -9.90
C PHE A 79 -12.82 -0.93 -9.16
N TRP A 80 -12.92 -0.35 -7.94
CA TRP A 80 -11.79 0.07 -7.13
C TRP A 80 -12.04 -0.17 -5.65
N TYR A 81 -10.96 -0.13 -4.86
CA TYR A 81 -11.06 0.00 -3.41
C TYR A 81 -11.38 1.46 -3.03
N TYR A 82 -11.96 1.65 -1.85
CA TYR A 82 -12.23 2.96 -1.26
C TYR A 82 -12.03 2.92 0.24
N PHE A 83 -11.79 4.08 0.84
CA PHE A 83 -11.73 4.23 2.28
C PHE A 83 -13.10 4.58 2.84
N GLU A 84 -13.43 4.00 3.98
CA GLU A 84 -14.62 4.29 4.77
C GLU A 84 -14.19 4.60 6.19
N SER A 85 -14.76 5.66 6.83
CA SER A 85 -14.41 6.05 8.19
C SER A 85 -14.50 4.89 9.18
N ASN A 86 -13.53 4.80 10.07
CA ASN A 86 -13.40 3.74 11.07
C ASN A 86 -13.21 4.35 12.45
N HIS A 87 -14.20 4.17 13.33
CA HIS A 87 -14.19 4.72 14.69
C HIS A 87 -13.99 3.62 15.76
N ARG A 88 -13.49 2.45 15.37
CA ARG A 88 -13.20 1.38 16.30
C ARG A 88 -11.99 1.73 17.17
N LYS A 89 -11.92 1.11 18.34
CA LYS A 89 -10.72 1.23 19.17
C LYS A 89 -9.58 0.42 18.53
N ILE A 90 -8.39 0.99 18.52
CA ILE A 90 -7.14 0.34 18.17
C ILE A 90 -6.34 0.16 19.45
N THR A 91 -5.76 -1.02 19.63
CA THR A 91 -5.00 -1.35 20.84
C THR A 91 -3.52 -1.38 20.51
N VAL A 92 -2.72 -0.77 21.38
CA VAL A 92 -1.26 -0.90 21.38
C VAL A 92 -0.90 -2.32 21.80
N ALA A 93 0.02 -2.96 21.10
CA ALA A 93 0.51 -4.30 21.41
C ALA A 93 2.00 -4.30 21.74
N LYS A 94 2.45 -5.23 22.58
CA LYS A 94 3.88 -5.54 22.66
C LYS A 94 4.29 -6.18 21.33
N GLU A 95 5.49 -5.87 20.85
CA GLU A 95 6.01 -6.47 19.62
C GLU A 95 6.30 -7.96 19.86
N ASP A 96 5.63 -8.81 19.10
CA ASP A 96 5.70 -10.28 19.19
C ASP A 96 5.90 -10.95 17.81
N ALA A 97 6.08 -10.15 16.77
CA ALA A 97 6.19 -10.63 15.40
C ALA A 97 7.26 -9.86 14.62
N TYR A 98 7.75 -10.46 13.54
CA TYR A 98 8.65 -9.77 12.61
C TYR A 98 8.04 -8.47 12.09
N PRO A 99 8.87 -7.43 11.85
CA PRO A 99 8.39 -6.14 11.37
C PRO A 99 7.76 -6.23 9.97
N CYS A 100 7.00 -5.20 9.62
CA CYS A 100 6.44 -4.99 8.27
C CYS A 100 5.58 -6.14 7.73
N GLN A 101 5.01 -6.98 8.60
CA GLN A 101 4.08 -8.04 8.18
C GLN A 101 2.79 -7.45 7.60
N TYR A 102 2.17 -8.21 6.71
CA TYR A 102 0.95 -7.80 6.02
C TYR A 102 -0.17 -7.43 7.00
N ILE A 103 -0.67 -6.20 6.89
CA ILE A 103 -1.82 -5.70 7.62
C ILE A 103 -3.08 -6.04 6.85
N SER A 104 -3.80 -7.08 7.30
CA SER A 104 -5.02 -7.50 6.64
C SER A 104 -6.18 -6.53 6.91
N HIS A 105 -6.65 -5.86 5.86
CA HIS A 105 -7.84 -5.00 5.91
C HIS A 105 -9.15 -5.76 6.21
N LYS A 106 -9.10 -7.09 6.37
CA LYS A 106 -10.23 -7.96 6.67
C LYS A 106 -10.29 -8.38 8.13
N VAL A 107 -9.24 -8.11 8.91
CA VAL A 107 -9.13 -8.48 10.32
C VAL A 107 -9.54 -7.29 11.19
N TYR A 108 -10.36 -7.55 12.22
CA TYR A 108 -10.73 -6.55 13.22
C TYR A 108 -9.47 -6.01 13.92
N PRO A 109 -9.35 -4.73 14.23
CA PRO A 109 -10.33 -3.62 14.06
C PRO A 109 -10.36 -2.95 12.67
N TYR A 110 -9.77 -3.58 11.64
CA TYR A 110 -9.75 -3.16 10.23
C TYR A 110 -8.95 -1.89 9.93
N TYR A 111 -8.09 -1.45 10.82
CA TYR A 111 -7.17 -0.35 10.55
C TYR A 111 -6.09 -0.77 9.56
N LEU A 112 -5.50 0.23 8.89
CA LEU A 112 -4.41 0.08 7.94
C LEU A 112 -3.08 0.49 8.57
N LEU A 113 -3.07 0.65 9.86
CA LEU A 113 -1.90 0.93 10.69
C LEU A 113 -1.91 0.01 11.92
N ARG A 114 -0.74 -0.18 12.50
CA ARG A 114 -0.52 -0.91 13.75
C ARG A 114 0.48 -0.12 14.59
N VAL A 115 0.22 -0.03 15.88
CA VAL A 115 1.12 0.57 16.87
C VAL A 115 1.55 -0.52 17.84
N SER A 116 2.85 -0.70 17.98
CA SER A 116 3.45 -1.62 18.94
C SER A 116 4.62 -0.98 19.66
N TYR A 117 5.11 -1.61 20.70
CA TYR A 117 6.28 -1.16 21.46
C TYR A 117 7.20 -2.34 21.78
N TYR A 118 8.49 -2.04 21.89
CA TYR A 118 9.51 -2.96 22.37
C TYR A 118 10.57 -2.20 23.17
N SER A 119 10.75 -2.54 24.46
CA SER A 119 11.65 -1.83 25.37
C SER A 119 11.43 -0.30 25.31
N THR A 120 12.37 0.45 24.80
CA THR A 120 12.34 1.92 24.67
C THR A 120 11.73 2.41 23.36
N ARG A 121 11.27 1.52 22.48
CA ARG A 121 10.90 1.86 21.09
C ARG A 121 9.40 1.79 20.85
N ILE A 122 8.85 2.86 20.30
CA ILE A 122 7.49 2.94 19.76
C ILE A 122 7.54 2.64 18.27
N ASN A 123 6.82 1.62 17.81
CA ASN A 123 6.75 1.22 16.40
C ASN A 123 5.40 1.60 15.81
N VAL A 124 5.41 2.33 14.69
CA VAL A 124 4.23 2.64 13.90
C VAL A 124 4.39 2.00 12.53
N GLU A 125 3.58 1.00 12.23
CA GLU A 125 3.56 0.31 10.95
C GLU A 125 2.35 0.75 10.14
N ILE A 126 2.58 1.09 8.89
CA ILE A 126 1.55 1.62 8.01
C ILE A 126 1.52 0.83 6.70
N TYR A 127 0.31 0.42 6.32
CA TYR A 127 0.06 -0.12 4.99
C TYR A 127 0.11 1.02 3.97
N HIS A 128 0.98 0.91 2.98
CA HIS A 128 1.33 2.00 2.06
C HIS A 128 0.14 2.56 1.23
N ALA A 129 -0.98 1.83 1.16
CA ALA A 129 -2.20 2.37 0.58
C ALA A 129 -2.78 3.55 1.38
N LEU A 130 -2.44 3.68 2.68
CA LEU A 130 -2.96 4.71 3.59
C LEU A 130 -2.19 6.03 3.44
N SER A 131 -0.86 5.94 3.43
CA SER A 131 0.04 7.10 3.46
C SER A 131 1.44 6.71 3.00
N ASP A 132 2.28 7.69 2.73
CA ASP A 132 3.71 7.53 2.50
C ASP A 132 4.55 7.81 3.75
N GLY A 133 5.89 7.76 3.58
CA GLY A 133 6.83 7.92 4.69
C GLY A 133 6.68 9.23 5.45
N LEU A 134 6.40 10.36 4.79
CA LEU A 134 6.28 11.65 5.46
C LEU A 134 5.00 11.73 6.31
N GLY A 135 3.87 11.25 5.79
CA GLY A 135 2.63 11.18 6.58
C GLY A 135 2.79 10.28 7.81
N ALA A 136 3.50 9.15 7.66
CA ALA A 136 3.81 8.23 8.74
C ALA A 136 4.74 8.85 9.80
N VAL A 137 5.80 9.56 9.38
CA VAL A 137 6.71 10.28 10.28
C VAL A 137 5.95 11.32 11.12
N ASN A 138 5.07 12.10 10.48
CA ASN A 138 4.27 13.09 11.20
C ASN A 138 3.37 12.44 12.27
N PHE A 139 2.74 11.32 11.95
CA PHE A 139 1.94 10.57 12.92
C PHE A 139 2.79 10.02 14.07
N ALA A 140 3.91 9.35 13.76
CA ALA A 140 4.79 8.75 14.75
C ALA A 140 5.41 9.81 15.69
N LYS A 141 5.85 10.95 15.12
CA LYS A 141 6.38 12.10 15.88
C LYS A 141 5.34 12.62 16.88
N LEU A 142 4.14 12.93 16.43
CA LEU A 142 3.09 13.46 17.31
C LEU A 142 2.64 12.46 18.37
N LEU A 143 2.60 11.18 18.02
CA LEU A 143 2.31 10.10 18.98
C LEU A 143 3.38 10.05 20.08
N ALA A 144 4.67 10.09 19.72
CA ALA A 144 5.78 10.09 20.68
C ALA A 144 5.77 11.35 21.56
N CYS A 145 5.58 12.53 20.95
CA CYS A 145 5.48 13.79 21.72
C CYS A 145 4.30 13.75 22.70
N ARG A 146 3.13 13.24 22.29
CA ARG A 146 1.97 13.12 23.19
C ARG A 146 2.21 12.11 24.31
N TYR A 147 2.87 11.00 24.00
CA TYR A 147 3.31 10.04 25.00
C TYR A 147 4.20 10.70 26.07
N LEU A 148 5.21 11.45 25.65
CA LEU A 148 6.13 12.18 26.55
C LEU A 148 5.40 13.25 27.38
N GLN A 149 4.48 13.99 26.75
CA GLN A 149 3.66 14.98 27.45
C GLN A 149 2.85 14.37 28.59
N ILE A 150 2.24 13.21 28.36
CA ILE A 150 1.47 12.51 29.40
C ILE A 150 2.41 11.93 30.46
N LYS A 151 3.49 11.25 30.05
CA LYS A 151 4.44 10.57 30.96
C LYS A 151 5.06 11.55 31.95
N TYR A 152 5.51 12.70 31.49
CA TYR A 152 6.18 13.70 32.30
C TYR A 152 5.27 14.84 32.78
N GLN A 153 3.95 14.73 32.58
CA GLN A 153 2.95 15.73 32.99
C GLN A 153 3.37 17.16 32.60
N MET A 154 3.89 17.30 31.36
CA MET A 154 4.44 18.56 30.89
C MET A 154 3.36 19.63 30.79
N ASP A 155 3.59 20.78 31.42
CA ASP A 155 2.73 21.97 31.30
C ASP A 155 3.03 22.71 29.97
N THR A 156 2.75 22.03 28.86
CA THR A 156 2.87 22.55 27.50
C THR A 156 1.48 22.56 26.87
N PRO A 157 1.22 23.45 25.90
CA PRO A 157 -0.04 23.42 25.17
C PRO A 157 -0.31 22.01 24.65
N PRO A 158 -1.56 21.52 24.63
CA PRO A 158 -1.89 20.23 24.07
C PRO A 158 -1.31 20.12 22.68
N ILE A 159 -0.68 18.99 22.38
CA ILE A 159 -0.24 18.68 21.01
C ILE A 159 -1.48 18.54 20.16
N LEU A 160 -1.95 19.68 19.66
CA LEU A 160 -3.08 19.78 18.77
C LEU A 160 -2.52 19.93 17.36
N ARG A 161 -2.75 18.92 16.57
CA ARG A 161 -2.70 19.13 15.14
C ARG A 161 -3.92 19.98 14.78
N ASN A 162 -3.74 21.04 13.99
CA ASN A 162 -4.88 21.76 13.45
C ASN A 162 -5.80 20.77 12.74
N ALA A 163 -6.89 20.38 13.40
CA ALA A 163 -7.88 19.51 12.81
C ALA A 163 -8.40 20.19 11.53
N ASN A 164 -8.42 19.45 10.42
CA ASN A 164 -8.82 19.95 9.10
C ASN A 164 -7.82 20.90 8.43
N ILE A 165 -6.56 20.53 8.29
CA ILE A 165 -5.67 21.19 7.33
C ILE A 165 -6.31 21.03 5.93
N PRO A 166 -6.68 22.13 5.25
CA PRO A 166 -7.22 22.03 3.90
C PRO A 166 -6.23 21.30 2.98
N GLY A 167 -6.68 20.22 2.33
CA GLY A 167 -5.82 19.43 1.45
C GLY A 167 -5.17 18.19 2.07
N GLU A 168 -5.37 17.88 3.36
CA GLU A 168 -4.81 16.69 4.01
C GLU A 168 -5.18 15.37 3.29
N GLU A 169 -6.41 15.26 2.82
CA GLU A 169 -6.93 14.10 2.09
C GLU A 169 -6.85 14.25 0.57
N GLU A 170 -6.21 15.31 0.08
CA GLU A 170 -6.17 15.65 -1.34
C GLU A 170 -5.33 14.62 -2.11
N ASP A 171 -5.83 14.20 -3.26
CA ASP A 171 -5.03 13.46 -4.24
C ASP A 171 -4.15 14.46 -5.02
N GLY A 172 -2.91 14.67 -4.53
CA GLY A 172 -1.94 15.57 -5.14
C GLY A 172 -1.63 15.24 -6.59
N TYR A 173 -1.73 13.96 -6.98
CA TYR A 173 -1.52 13.57 -8.37
C TYR A 173 -2.61 14.10 -9.29
N LEU A 174 -3.88 14.00 -8.88
CA LEU A 174 -5.00 14.53 -9.66
C LEU A 174 -4.98 16.07 -9.73
N LYS A 175 -4.56 16.73 -8.66
CA LYS A 175 -4.46 18.19 -8.59
C LYS A 175 -3.42 18.74 -9.56
N HIS A 176 -2.27 18.08 -9.66
CA HIS A 176 -1.14 18.52 -10.48
C HIS A 176 -1.06 17.83 -11.83
N TYR A 177 -2.10 17.09 -12.21
CA TYR A 177 -2.19 16.47 -13.52
C TYR A 177 -2.24 17.51 -14.66
N LYS A 178 -1.36 17.34 -15.63
CA LYS A 178 -1.39 18.04 -16.92
C LYS A 178 -1.43 17.01 -18.04
N GLU A 179 -2.16 17.28 -19.10
CA GLU A 179 -2.16 16.40 -20.27
C GLU A 179 -0.82 16.52 -20.99
N THR A 180 -0.05 15.45 -21.02
CA THR A 180 1.29 15.41 -21.62
C THR A 180 1.41 14.29 -22.64
N LYS A 181 2.41 14.37 -23.51
CA LYS A 181 2.74 13.30 -24.48
C LYS A 181 3.13 12.01 -23.72
N LYS A 182 2.83 10.86 -24.29
CA LYS A 182 3.10 9.54 -23.71
C LYS A 182 4.59 9.37 -23.44
N GLN A 183 4.96 9.09 -22.19
CA GLN A 183 6.28 8.55 -21.86
C GLN A 183 6.29 7.04 -22.11
N THR A 184 7.41 6.53 -22.60
CA THR A 184 7.67 5.10 -22.74
C THR A 184 8.63 4.71 -21.61
N TYR A 185 8.26 3.75 -20.77
CA TYR A 185 9.19 3.18 -19.78
C TYR A 185 9.98 2.04 -20.44
N SER A 186 11.29 1.98 -20.16
CA SER A 186 12.10 0.84 -20.53
C SER A 186 11.60 -0.42 -19.81
N ASN A 187 11.57 -1.55 -20.53
CA ASN A 187 11.26 -2.87 -19.98
C ASN A 187 12.53 -3.70 -19.71
N GLU A 188 13.68 -3.07 -19.65
CA GLU A 188 14.95 -3.72 -19.38
C GLU A 188 14.98 -4.26 -17.95
N LYS A 189 15.65 -5.40 -17.79
CA LYS A 189 15.80 -6.04 -16.48
C LYS A 189 17.08 -5.54 -15.82
N ALA A 190 16.96 -5.14 -14.55
CA ALA A 190 18.11 -4.83 -13.71
C ALA A 190 18.72 -6.11 -13.13
N TYR A 191 19.97 -6.02 -12.73
CA TYR A 191 20.64 -7.07 -11.96
C TYR A 191 19.83 -7.39 -10.70
N GLN A 192 19.65 -8.67 -10.39
CA GLN A 192 18.95 -9.11 -9.20
C GLN A 192 19.95 -9.70 -8.21
N LEU A 193 19.93 -9.23 -6.96
CA LEU A 193 20.80 -9.76 -5.92
C LEU A 193 20.52 -11.23 -5.68
N GLU A 194 21.58 -12.03 -5.57
CA GLU A 194 21.55 -13.46 -5.37
C GLU A 194 22.10 -13.83 -4.00
N GLY A 195 21.55 -14.87 -3.38
CA GLY A 195 21.93 -15.37 -2.08
C GLY A 195 20.90 -16.37 -1.55
N ARG A 196 21.26 -17.07 -0.47
CA ARG A 196 20.33 -17.95 0.24
C ARG A 196 19.30 -17.10 0.98
N LYS A 197 18.01 -17.37 0.71
CA LYS A 197 16.92 -16.58 1.25
C LYS A 197 16.39 -17.17 2.56
N LEU A 198 16.11 -16.30 3.50
CA LEU A 198 15.40 -16.60 4.73
C LEU A 198 13.97 -17.11 4.47
N ALA A 199 13.33 -17.68 5.47
CA ALA A 199 11.94 -18.11 5.38
C ALA A 199 11.00 -16.95 5.02
N HIS A 200 9.87 -17.26 4.39
CA HIS A 200 8.89 -16.25 4.04
C HIS A 200 8.40 -15.45 5.27
N GLY A 201 8.46 -14.13 5.19
CA GLY A 201 8.05 -13.21 6.24
C GLY A 201 9.10 -12.99 7.33
N VAL A 202 10.32 -13.52 7.13
CA VAL A 202 11.49 -13.21 7.95
C VAL A 202 12.36 -12.25 7.17
N GLU A 203 12.84 -11.21 7.81
CA GLU A 203 13.69 -10.17 7.25
C GLU A 203 14.96 -10.03 8.09
N ASN A 204 16.11 -9.94 7.44
CA ASN A 204 17.36 -9.53 8.05
C ASN A 204 17.40 -8.00 8.03
N VAL A 205 17.47 -7.39 9.19
CA VAL A 205 17.44 -5.93 9.36
C VAL A 205 18.66 -5.48 10.12
N ILE A 206 19.40 -4.54 9.54
CA ILE A 206 20.53 -3.88 10.19
C ILE A 206 20.31 -2.38 10.13
N HIS A 207 20.42 -1.74 11.28
CA HIS A 207 20.43 -0.31 11.45
C HIS A 207 21.88 0.16 11.63
N GLY A 208 22.31 1.15 10.86
CA GLY A 208 23.60 1.79 11.02
C GLY A 208 23.43 3.27 11.37
N SER A 209 23.92 3.67 12.54
CA SER A 209 24.00 5.08 12.94
C SER A 209 25.28 5.70 12.40
N VAL A 210 25.15 6.81 11.70
CA VAL A 210 26.27 7.51 11.05
C VAL A 210 26.26 8.98 11.47
N PRO A 211 27.38 9.56 11.95
CA PRO A 211 27.46 10.98 12.27
C PRO A 211 27.18 11.84 11.04
N LEU A 212 26.11 12.64 11.11
CA LEU A 212 25.66 13.47 9.98
C LEU A 212 26.71 14.48 9.53
N LYS A 213 27.54 14.97 10.46
CA LYS A 213 28.64 15.90 10.18
C LYS A 213 29.73 15.26 9.30
N GLU A 214 30.15 14.04 9.62
CA GLU A 214 31.16 13.31 8.83
C GLU A 214 30.63 13.06 7.41
N LEU A 215 29.40 12.54 7.30
CA LEU A 215 28.77 12.27 6.02
C LEU A 215 28.60 13.53 5.17
N LYS A 216 28.21 14.67 5.78
CA LYS A 216 28.13 15.97 5.10
C LYS A 216 29.49 16.43 4.62
N THR A 217 30.55 16.26 5.42
CA THR A 217 31.91 16.66 5.05
C THR A 217 32.37 15.86 3.84
N VAL A 218 32.23 14.54 3.87
CA VAL A 218 32.66 13.68 2.77
C VAL A 218 31.79 13.93 1.51
N SER A 219 30.47 14.00 1.61
CA SER A 219 29.65 14.26 0.42
C SER A 219 29.92 15.61 -0.22
N LYS A 220 30.23 16.64 0.60
CA LYS A 220 30.64 17.97 0.11
C LYS A 220 32.01 17.97 -0.53
N SER A 221 33.00 17.18 -0.07
CA SER A 221 34.32 17.10 -0.72
C SER A 221 34.22 16.54 -2.15
N TYR A 222 33.21 15.70 -2.41
CA TYR A 222 32.85 15.26 -3.76
C TYR A 222 31.91 16.23 -4.51
N GLY A 223 31.48 17.34 -3.91
CA GLY A 223 30.60 18.33 -4.53
C GLY A 223 29.13 17.84 -4.72
N VAL A 224 28.69 16.81 -3.98
CA VAL A 224 27.37 16.19 -4.18
C VAL A 224 26.51 16.20 -2.92
N SER A 225 25.20 15.94 -3.09
CA SER A 225 24.29 15.73 -1.97
C SER A 225 24.51 14.35 -1.32
N ILE A 226 24.10 14.22 -0.04
CA ILE A 226 24.12 12.93 0.68
C ILE A 226 23.41 11.83 -0.10
N THR A 227 22.27 12.13 -0.71
CA THR A 227 21.49 11.13 -1.49
C THR A 227 22.28 10.64 -2.69
N LYS A 228 22.94 11.54 -3.45
CA LYS A 228 23.80 11.16 -4.57
C LYS A 228 24.95 10.29 -4.12
N TYR A 229 25.64 10.72 -3.06
CA TYR A 229 26.78 10.00 -2.50
C TYR A 229 26.40 8.59 -2.04
N LEU A 230 25.36 8.44 -1.22
CA LEU A 230 24.92 7.13 -0.72
C LEU A 230 24.36 6.23 -1.83
N THR A 231 23.73 6.79 -2.86
CA THR A 231 23.33 6.04 -4.06
C THR A 231 24.53 5.48 -4.80
N ALA A 232 25.59 6.27 -4.96
CA ALA A 232 26.84 5.82 -5.60
C ALA A 232 27.54 4.75 -4.76
N VAL A 233 27.64 4.92 -3.43
CA VAL A 233 28.19 3.90 -2.52
C VAL A 233 27.42 2.59 -2.61
N LEU A 234 26.09 2.64 -2.70
CA LEU A 234 25.24 1.47 -2.81
C LEU A 234 25.47 0.73 -4.14
N ILE A 235 25.56 1.44 -5.25
CA ILE A 235 25.91 0.88 -6.57
C ILE A 235 27.30 0.25 -6.55
N TRP A 236 28.28 0.98 -5.99
CA TRP A 236 29.64 0.50 -5.85
C TRP A 236 29.72 -0.79 -5.02
N THR A 237 28.94 -0.85 -3.92
CA THR A 237 28.85 -2.04 -3.08
C THR A 237 28.30 -3.24 -3.87
N ILE A 238 27.21 -3.04 -4.61
CA ILE A 238 26.62 -4.12 -5.43
C ILE A 238 27.61 -4.58 -6.50
N TYR A 239 28.30 -3.66 -7.15
CA TYR A 239 29.31 -3.98 -8.15
C TYR A 239 30.44 -4.83 -7.58
N ASP A 240 31.06 -4.40 -6.48
CA ASP A 240 32.19 -5.10 -5.89
C ASP A 240 31.82 -6.44 -5.25
N GLU A 241 30.70 -6.44 -4.51
CA GLU A 241 30.34 -7.62 -3.71
C GLU A 241 29.67 -8.72 -4.54
N TYR A 242 28.83 -8.35 -5.50
CA TYR A 242 28.02 -9.32 -6.22
C TYR A 242 28.51 -9.57 -7.64
N LEU A 243 28.99 -8.55 -8.34
CA LEU A 243 29.49 -8.70 -9.72
C LEU A 243 30.99 -8.99 -9.78
N LYS A 244 31.73 -8.73 -8.70
CA LYS A 244 33.18 -8.99 -8.60
C LYS A 244 34.01 -8.43 -9.77
N GLY A 245 33.55 -7.34 -10.36
CA GLY A 245 34.20 -6.73 -11.52
C GLY A 245 33.93 -7.41 -12.85
N GLU A 246 33.02 -8.38 -12.92
CA GLU A 246 32.63 -9.02 -14.17
C GLU A 246 31.75 -8.11 -15.03
N ASP A 247 31.91 -8.20 -16.35
CA ASP A 247 31.02 -7.56 -17.31
C ASP A 247 29.68 -8.25 -17.32
N VAL A 248 28.71 -7.64 -16.68
CA VAL A 248 27.37 -8.19 -16.59
C VAL A 248 26.36 -7.27 -17.25
N THR A 249 25.68 -7.78 -18.22
CA THR A 249 24.36 -7.34 -18.62
C THR A 249 23.37 -8.14 -17.80
N PRO A 250 22.62 -7.59 -16.90
CA PRO A 250 21.93 -6.28 -16.90
C PRO A 250 22.57 -5.22 -15.97
N PHE A 251 22.05 -3.98 -16.07
CA PHE A 251 22.50 -2.83 -15.27
C PHE A 251 22.13 -2.95 -13.77
N ILE A 252 22.88 -2.26 -12.92
CA ILE A 252 22.49 -2.05 -11.51
C ILE A 252 21.48 -0.90 -11.46
N GLY A 253 20.26 -1.18 -11.01
CA GLY A 253 19.18 -0.20 -10.92
C GLY A 253 18.84 0.15 -9.47
N VAL A 254 18.88 1.44 -9.12
CA VAL A 254 18.44 1.94 -7.81
C VAL A 254 17.19 2.80 -7.97
N ASN A 255 16.10 2.39 -7.33
CA ASN A 255 14.88 3.20 -7.27
C ASN A 255 14.97 4.21 -6.13
N LEU A 256 14.74 5.49 -6.46
CA LEU A 256 14.68 6.61 -5.52
C LEU A 256 13.26 7.17 -5.48
N PRO A 257 12.48 6.92 -4.43
CA PRO A 257 11.24 7.64 -4.16
C PRO A 257 11.54 9.10 -3.80
N ILE A 258 10.92 10.04 -4.51
CA ILE A 258 11.10 11.48 -4.33
C ILE A 258 9.81 12.07 -3.79
N ASN A 259 9.90 12.75 -2.64
CA ASN A 259 8.78 13.49 -2.07
C ASN A 259 8.43 14.70 -2.94
N LEU A 260 7.19 14.78 -3.40
CA LEU A 260 6.74 15.84 -4.31
C LEU A 260 6.21 17.08 -3.59
N ARG A 261 5.94 17.00 -2.28
CA ARG A 261 5.26 18.07 -1.55
C ARG A 261 5.98 19.40 -1.57
N SER A 262 7.31 19.40 -1.40
CA SER A 262 8.11 20.62 -1.44
C SER A 262 8.07 21.31 -2.80
N MET A 263 8.10 20.55 -3.89
CA MET A 263 8.10 21.10 -5.25
C MET A 263 6.70 21.57 -5.69
N PHE A 264 5.65 20.93 -5.18
CA PHE A 264 4.27 21.21 -5.58
C PHE A 264 3.46 21.92 -4.50
N LYS A 265 4.09 22.31 -3.38
CA LYS A 265 3.47 23.03 -2.25
C LYS A 265 2.19 22.32 -1.78
N SER A 266 2.27 21.02 -1.53
CA SER A 266 1.16 20.20 -1.06
C SER A 266 1.33 19.84 0.41
N GLU A 267 0.25 19.84 1.18
CA GLU A 267 0.20 19.45 2.59
C GLU A 267 -0.49 18.10 2.81
N THR A 268 -0.73 17.36 1.72
CA THR A 268 -1.44 16.08 1.80
C THR A 268 -0.70 15.06 2.66
N LEU A 269 -1.43 14.29 3.45
CA LEU A 269 -0.91 13.09 4.15
C LEU A 269 -1.12 11.80 3.34
N ALA A 270 -1.89 11.86 2.25
CA ALA A 270 -1.99 10.77 1.29
C ALA A 270 -0.67 10.59 0.54
N ASN A 271 -0.51 9.51 -0.21
CA ASN A 271 0.70 9.32 -1.01
C ASN A 271 0.90 10.45 -2.02
N PHE A 272 2.07 11.06 -1.99
CA PHE A 272 2.46 12.05 -2.99
C PHE A 272 3.96 12.03 -3.23
N PHE A 273 4.42 11.03 -3.97
CA PHE A 273 5.81 10.83 -4.35
C PHE A 273 5.93 10.34 -5.80
N ALA A 274 7.09 10.51 -6.41
CA ALA A 274 7.44 9.90 -7.67
C ALA A 274 8.63 8.96 -7.49
N VAL A 275 8.74 7.91 -8.27
CA VAL A 275 9.89 7.02 -8.27
C VAL A 275 10.79 7.39 -9.45
N THR A 276 12.07 7.58 -9.16
CA THR A 276 13.12 7.83 -10.14
C THR A 276 14.07 6.64 -10.14
N ALA A 277 14.34 6.06 -11.30
CA ALA A 277 15.29 4.96 -11.45
C ALA A 277 16.66 5.52 -11.88
N ILE A 278 17.70 5.16 -11.14
CA ILE A 278 19.10 5.44 -11.45
C ILE A 278 19.73 4.15 -11.90
N ASN A 279 20.19 4.10 -13.15
CA ASN A 279 20.71 2.90 -13.78
C ASN A 279 22.20 3.06 -14.06
N TYR A 280 22.98 2.11 -13.61
CA TYR A 280 24.42 2.04 -13.86
C TYR A 280 24.77 0.76 -14.61
N ASN A 281 25.35 0.89 -15.81
CA ASN A 281 25.86 -0.24 -16.58
C ASN A 281 27.36 -0.36 -16.30
N PRO A 282 27.81 -1.45 -15.65
CA PRO A 282 29.23 -1.74 -15.55
C PRO A 282 29.75 -2.04 -16.96
N THR A 283 30.63 -1.19 -17.46
CA THR A 283 31.31 -1.40 -18.75
C THR A 283 32.65 -2.05 -18.46
N GLY A 284 33.17 -2.97 -19.32
CA GLY A 284 34.37 -3.78 -19.18
C GLY A 284 35.67 -3.10 -18.75
N ARG A 285 35.57 -2.10 -17.92
CA ARG A 285 36.65 -1.37 -17.26
C ARG A 285 36.55 -1.64 -15.76
N ARG A 286 37.68 -1.59 -15.08
CA ARG A 286 37.70 -1.46 -13.63
C ARG A 286 36.95 -0.19 -13.26
N VAL A 287 35.75 -0.33 -12.72
CA VAL A 287 34.87 0.79 -12.40
C VAL A 287 35.44 1.51 -11.17
N ASP A 288 35.68 2.81 -11.32
CA ASP A 288 36.07 3.68 -10.22
C ASP A 288 34.83 4.30 -9.55
N PHE A 289 34.93 4.62 -8.25
CA PHE A 289 33.84 5.25 -7.50
C PHE A 289 33.45 6.60 -8.10
N ASP A 290 34.43 7.38 -8.59
CA ASP A 290 34.18 8.70 -9.18
C ASP A 290 33.36 8.60 -10.48
N ASP A 291 33.58 7.56 -11.30
CA ASP A 291 32.77 7.30 -12.49
C ASP A 291 31.32 6.97 -12.13
N ILE A 292 31.13 6.11 -11.10
CA ILE A 292 29.78 5.80 -10.58
C ILE A 292 29.09 7.07 -10.09
N LEU A 293 29.80 7.86 -9.27
CA LEU A 293 29.27 9.08 -8.67
C LEU A 293 28.87 10.11 -9.72
N LYS A 294 29.66 10.25 -10.78
CA LYS A 294 29.37 11.11 -11.92
C LYS A 294 28.07 10.71 -12.61
N VAL A 295 27.96 9.43 -12.99
CA VAL A 295 26.73 8.91 -13.67
C VAL A 295 25.50 9.05 -12.78
N VAL A 296 25.61 8.75 -11.49
CA VAL A 296 24.53 8.93 -10.50
C VAL A 296 24.12 10.39 -10.41
N SER A 297 25.09 11.30 -10.32
CA SER A 297 24.83 12.73 -10.18
C SER A 297 24.13 13.31 -11.40
N GLU A 298 24.60 12.99 -12.60
CA GLU A 298 24.00 13.42 -13.86
C GLU A 298 22.56 12.93 -14.00
N GLN A 299 22.29 11.65 -13.70
CA GLN A 299 20.95 11.11 -13.78
C GLN A 299 19.99 11.70 -12.74
N ILE A 300 20.45 11.94 -11.51
CA ILE A 300 19.64 12.56 -10.46
C ILE A 300 19.29 13.99 -10.84
N ASP A 301 20.27 14.78 -11.29
CA ASP A 301 20.05 16.18 -11.71
C ASP A 301 19.13 16.28 -12.91
N ASP A 302 19.26 15.36 -13.87
CA ASP A 302 18.41 15.31 -15.04
C ASP A 302 16.97 14.92 -14.71
N GLN A 303 16.76 13.94 -13.79
CA GLN A 303 15.44 13.36 -13.55
C GLN A 303 14.64 14.04 -12.42
N ILE A 304 15.31 14.72 -11.47
CA ILE A 304 14.64 15.36 -10.33
C ILE A 304 14.43 16.86 -10.63
N VAL A 305 13.91 17.15 -11.81
CA VAL A 305 13.45 18.49 -12.17
C VAL A 305 11.90 18.48 -12.22
N LYS A 306 11.32 19.63 -11.90
CA LYS A 306 9.86 19.74 -11.73
C LYS A 306 9.09 19.28 -12.97
N GLU A 307 9.56 19.63 -14.14
CA GLU A 307 8.95 19.33 -15.45
C GLU A 307 8.88 17.81 -15.67
N LYS A 308 9.96 17.09 -15.42
CA LYS A 308 10.00 15.62 -15.57
C LYS A 308 9.15 14.90 -14.51
N LEU A 309 9.07 15.45 -13.30
CA LEU A 309 8.20 14.92 -12.27
C LEU A 309 6.72 15.19 -12.59
N GLU A 310 6.37 16.34 -13.17
CA GLU A 310 5.03 16.61 -13.70
C GLU A 310 4.66 15.62 -14.83
N GLU A 311 5.58 15.28 -15.70
CA GLU A 311 5.36 14.27 -16.74
C GLU A 311 5.10 12.88 -16.14
N LYS A 312 5.86 12.46 -15.12
CA LYS A 312 5.65 11.18 -14.40
C LYS A 312 4.28 11.14 -13.70
N ILE A 313 3.89 12.23 -13.03
CA ILE A 313 2.54 12.37 -12.44
C ILE A 313 1.50 12.21 -13.53
N SER A 314 1.65 12.95 -14.64
CA SER A 314 0.69 12.99 -15.73
C SER A 314 0.55 11.65 -16.43
N TYR A 315 1.63 10.91 -16.62
CA TYR A 315 1.60 9.56 -17.15
C TYR A 315 0.79 8.60 -16.24
N ASN A 316 1.06 8.62 -14.94
CA ASN A 316 0.37 7.75 -13.99
C ASN A 316 -1.13 8.04 -13.94
N VAL A 317 -1.50 9.31 -13.88
CA VAL A 317 -2.92 9.74 -13.86
C VAL A 317 -3.60 9.49 -15.21
N SER A 318 -2.93 9.70 -16.34
CA SER A 318 -3.51 9.45 -17.66
C SER A 318 -3.91 7.98 -17.84
N ASN A 319 -3.11 7.06 -17.30
CA ASN A 319 -3.43 5.64 -17.29
C ASN A 319 -4.71 5.34 -16.47
N GLU A 320 -4.91 6.01 -15.34
CA GLU A 320 -6.13 5.87 -14.54
C GLU A 320 -7.37 6.46 -15.24
N LYS A 321 -7.20 7.55 -16.00
CA LYS A 321 -8.28 8.24 -16.69
C LYS A 321 -8.86 7.49 -17.89
N LYS A 322 -8.19 6.46 -18.41
CA LYS A 322 -8.69 5.65 -19.53
C LYS A 322 -10.04 5.05 -19.18
N TRP A 323 -11.05 5.33 -20.00
CA TRP A 323 -12.44 4.96 -19.74
C TRP A 323 -12.64 3.44 -19.52
N TYR A 324 -11.96 2.61 -20.32
CA TYR A 324 -12.04 1.16 -20.18
C TYR A 324 -11.46 0.64 -18.86
N LEU A 325 -10.44 1.30 -18.29
CA LEU A 325 -9.92 0.93 -16.97
C LEU A 325 -10.89 1.29 -15.83
N LYS A 326 -11.79 2.26 -16.06
CA LYS A 326 -12.81 2.59 -15.06
C LYS A 326 -13.88 1.52 -14.92
N ILE A 327 -14.27 0.87 -16.02
CA ILE A 327 -15.36 -0.11 -16.08
C ILE A 327 -14.92 -1.57 -15.90
N VAL A 328 -13.62 -1.88 -15.99
CA VAL A 328 -13.12 -3.25 -15.76
C VAL A 328 -13.35 -3.64 -14.30
N PRO A 329 -14.01 -4.78 -14.01
CA PRO A 329 -14.21 -5.26 -12.66
C PRO A 329 -12.91 -5.45 -11.88
N LEU A 330 -12.96 -5.17 -10.57
CA LEU A 330 -11.79 -5.20 -9.67
C LEU A 330 -11.07 -6.56 -9.66
N VAL A 331 -11.80 -7.66 -9.83
CA VAL A 331 -11.22 -9.02 -9.88
C VAL A 331 -10.29 -9.16 -11.08
N ILE A 332 -10.74 -8.69 -12.25
CA ILE A 332 -9.97 -8.75 -13.50
C ILE A 332 -8.75 -7.82 -13.40
N LYS A 333 -8.95 -6.60 -12.89
CA LYS A 333 -7.82 -5.68 -12.63
C LYS A 333 -6.76 -6.31 -11.74
N LYS A 334 -7.18 -6.95 -10.64
CA LYS A 334 -6.27 -7.60 -9.70
C LYS A 334 -5.44 -8.69 -10.36
N LEU A 335 -6.05 -9.51 -11.23
CA LEU A 335 -5.35 -10.56 -11.96
C LEU A 335 -4.36 -9.96 -12.97
N ALA A 336 -4.82 -9.02 -13.80
CA ALA A 336 -4.00 -8.36 -14.82
C ALA A 336 -2.80 -7.62 -14.20
N LEU A 337 -3.04 -6.83 -13.14
CA LEU A 337 -1.97 -6.09 -12.47
C LEU A 337 -0.96 -7.01 -11.76
N LYS A 338 -1.40 -8.12 -11.15
CA LYS A 338 -0.46 -9.11 -10.61
C LYS A 338 0.47 -9.68 -11.67
N LEU A 339 -0.02 -9.91 -12.89
CA LEU A 339 0.80 -10.38 -14.01
C LEU A 339 1.78 -9.28 -14.48
N VAL A 340 1.32 -8.04 -14.59
CA VAL A 340 2.17 -6.89 -14.97
C VAL A 340 3.25 -6.65 -13.92
N PHE A 341 2.90 -6.65 -12.62
CA PHE A 341 3.86 -6.47 -11.53
C PHE A 341 4.88 -7.60 -11.47
N ARG A 342 4.48 -8.85 -11.75
CA ARG A 342 5.43 -9.97 -11.85
C ARG A 342 6.52 -9.75 -12.90
N ARG A 343 6.22 -9.03 -13.98
CA ARG A 343 7.17 -8.72 -15.05
C ARG A 343 8.01 -7.48 -14.77
N LYS A 344 7.43 -6.47 -14.07
CA LYS A 344 8.10 -5.20 -13.77
C LYS A 344 8.95 -5.22 -12.50
N ASP A 345 8.77 -6.20 -11.61
CA ASP A 345 9.49 -6.30 -10.33
C ASP A 345 11.01 -6.52 -10.52
N SER A 346 11.45 -6.91 -11.72
CA SER A 346 12.86 -7.05 -12.09
C SER A 346 13.46 -5.78 -12.70
N GLY A 347 12.75 -4.67 -12.73
CA GLY A 347 13.22 -3.41 -13.32
C GLY A 347 14.19 -2.61 -12.45
N HIS A 348 14.50 -3.07 -11.23
CA HIS A 348 15.49 -2.44 -10.34
C HIS A 348 16.13 -3.50 -9.43
N THR A 349 17.34 -3.20 -8.97
CA THR A 349 18.11 -4.07 -8.07
C THR A 349 17.72 -3.83 -6.61
N ILE A 350 17.62 -2.55 -6.21
CA ILE A 350 17.35 -2.10 -4.84
C ILE A 350 16.58 -0.79 -4.82
N THR A 351 15.88 -0.53 -3.73
CA THR A 351 15.25 0.79 -3.46
C THR A 351 16.03 1.50 -2.37
N LEU A 352 16.34 2.76 -2.57
CA LEU A 352 16.91 3.68 -1.58
C LEU A 352 15.90 4.79 -1.27
N SER A 353 15.29 4.78 -0.09
CA SER A 353 14.34 5.79 0.36
C SER A 353 14.98 6.75 1.35
N ASN A 354 14.99 8.03 1.08
CA ASN A 354 15.49 9.06 1.99
C ASN A 354 14.32 9.95 2.46
N LEU A 355 13.96 9.84 3.76
CA LEU A 355 12.90 10.65 4.36
C LEU A 355 13.39 12.04 4.81
N GLY A 356 14.70 12.28 4.77
CA GLY A 356 15.31 13.54 5.19
C GLY A 356 15.36 13.73 6.70
N PRO A 357 15.62 14.98 7.15
CA PRO A 357 15.75 15.30 8.57
C PRO A 357 14.37 15.43 9.24
N ILE A 358 14.27 14.86 10.44
CA ILE A 358 13.15 15.07 11.36
C ILE A 358 13.53 16.15 12.36
N LYS A 359 12.61 17.06 12.57
CA LYS A 359 12.69 18.05 13.65
C LYS A 359 11.65 17.74 14.70
N VAL A 360 12.08 17.67 15.94
CA VAL A 360 11.25 17.59 17.12
C VAL A 360 11.50 18.83 17.94
N GLU A 361 10.42 19.49 18.37
CA GLU A 361 10.50 20.73 19.14
C GLU A 361 10.80 20.44 20.61
N GLU A 362 11.38 21.41 21.31
CA GLU A 362 11.52 21.36 22.76
C GLU A 362 10.16 21.43 23.44
N PRO A 363 9.98 20.78 24.59
CA PRO A 363 10.99 20.06 25.36
C PRO A 363 11.10 18.57 25.01
N TYR A 364 10.48 18.09 23.93
CA TYR A 364 10.38 16.65 23.64
C TYR A 364 11.66 16.03 23.11
N ASN A 365 12.48 16.78 22.36
CA ASN A 365 13.70 16.31 21.72
C ASN A 365 14.69 15.68 22.72
N GLN A 366 14.82 16.24 23.93
CA GLN A 366 15.72 15.72 24.97
C GLN A 366 15.42 14.29 25.44
N TYR A 367 14.20 13.77 25.21
CA TYR A 367 13.76 12.42 25.61
C TYR A 367 13.80 11.42 24.46
N ILE A 368 14.00 11.90 23.22
CA ILE A 368 14.07 11.04 22.04
C ILE A 368 15.53 10.78 21.71
N GLU A 369 15.85 9.51 21.50
CA GLU A 369 17.20 9.08 21.14
C GLU A 369 17.39 9.03 19.62
N SER A 370 16.45 8.38 18.90
CA SER A 370 16.59 8.16 17.48
C SER A 370 15.26 7.90 16.78
N PHE A 371 15.28 8.00 15.44
CA PHE A 371 14.23 7.55 14.55
C PHE A 371 14.77 6.51 13.60
N TYR A 372 13.97 5.49 13.32
CA TYR A 372 14.26 4.46 12.34
C TYR A 372 13.16 4.41 11.29
N VAL A 373 13.55 4.10 10.08
CA VAL A 373 12.59 3.76 9.02
C VAL A 373 12.95 2.39 8.44
N LEU A 374 11.98 1.51 8.37
CA LEU A 374 12.14 0.17 7.81
C LEU A 374 11.10 -0.04 6.72
N ILE A 375 11.55 -0.50 5.56
CA ILE A 375 10.67 -0.84 4.44
C ILE A 375 10.71 -2.35 4.26
N GLY A 376 9.55 -3.00 4.40
CA GLY A 376 9.44 -4.46 4.27
C GLY A 376 9.90 -4.96 2.91
N VAL A 377 10.65 -6.04 2.91
CA VAL A 377 11.17 -6.73 1.71
C VAL A 377 10.31 -7.94 1.34
N SER A 378 10.62 -8.56 0.21
CA SER A 378 9.97 -9.78 -0.26
C SER A 378 10.95 -10.61 -1.08
N HIS A 379 10.64 -11.89 -1.34
CA HIS A 379 11.50 -12.73 -2.17
C HIS A 379 11.67 -12.24 -3.63
N LYS A 380 10.96 -11.17 -4.01
CA LYS A 380 11.11 -10.51 -5.31
C LYS A 380 11.80 -9.17 -5.21
N GLN A 381 11.50 -8.40 -4.16
CA GLN A 381 12.18 -7.16 -3.81
C GLN A 381 13.10 -7.48 -2.63
N THR A 382 14.26 -8.06 -2.95
CA THR A 382 15.11 -8.79 -2.01
C THR A 382 15.86 -7.90 -1.03
N ALA A 383 16.08 -6.63 -1.38
CA ALA A 383 16.80 -5.68 -0.54
C ALA A 383 16.21 -4.27 -0.65
N LYS A 384 16.21 -3.54 0.45
CA LYS A 384 15.84 -2.12 0.52
C LYS A 384 16.74 -1.39 1.50
N CYS A 385 17.01 -0.13 1.20
CA CYS A 385 17.73 0.79 2.05
C CYS A 385 16.83 1.98 2.37
N ALA A 386 16.73 2.36 3.63
CA ALA A 386 15.95 3.49 4.08
C ALA A 386 16.78 4.38 4.98
N ILE A 387 16.64 5.70 4.84
CA ILE A 387 17.46 6.69 5.49
C ILE A 387 16.58 7.74 6.15
N ILE A 388 16.94 8.12 7.38
CA ILE A 388 16.29 9.16 8.15
C ILE A 388 17.32 9.87 9.01
N ALA A 389 17.26 11.19 9.11
CA ALA A 389 18.16 11.95 9.97
C ALA A 389 17.42 12.55 11.16
N TYR A 390 18.02 12.47 12.33
CA TYR A 390 17.55 13.11 13.54
C TYR A 390 18.75 13.66 14.32
N GLU A 391 18.67 14.93 14.73
CA GLU A 391 19.79 15.66 15.36
C GLU A 391 21.10 15.50 14.56
N ASP A 392 22.14 15.05 15.20
CA ASP A 392 23.48 14.90 14.60
C ASP A 392 23.72 13.53 13.96
N ASN A 393 22.70 12.65 13.92
CA ASN A 393 22.83 11.31 13.39
C ASN A 393 21.95 11.08 12.17
N LEU A 394 22.48 10.29 11.24
CA LEU A 394 21.74 9.74 10.12
C LEU A 394 21.64 8.23 10.31
N MET A 395 20.41 7.75 10.40
CA MET A 395 20.12 6.33 10.53
C MET A 395 19.91 5.73 9.14
N ILE A 396 20.71 4.73 8.81
CA ILE A 396 20.62 3.94 7.58
C ILE A 396 20.12 2.54 7.95
N THR A 397 18.95 2.17 7.47
CA THR A 397 18.38 0.84 7.68
C THR A 397 18.49 0.03 6.41
N MET A 398 19.19 -1.08 6.46
CA MET A 398 19.22 -2.10 5.41
C MET A 398 18.28 -3.24 5.79
N SER A 399 17.35 -3.59 4.91
CA SER A 399 16.51 -4.77 5.04
C SER A 399 16.74 -5.70 3.87
N THR A 400 16.97 -6.99 4.13
CA THR A 400 17.18 -8.01 3.10
C THR A 400 16.42 -9.30 3.42
N VAL A 401 16.21 -10.13 2.40
CA VAL A 401 15.70 -11.49 2.58
C VAL A 401 16.81 -12.53 2.67
N PHE A 402 18.07 -12.12 2.67
CA PHE A 402 19.21 -13.02 2.66
C PHE A 402 19.65 -13.35 4.10
N ASP A 403 20.21 -14.56 4.26
CA ASP A 403 20.75 -15.06 5.52
C ASP A 403 22.23 -14.68 5.71
N ASP A 404 22.70 -13.69 4.99
CA ASP A 404 24.03 -13.10 5.09
C ASP A 404 23.96 -11.58 5.19
N ASN A 405 25.05 -10.97 5.65
CA ASN A 405 25.19 -9.51 5.80
C ASN A 405 26.07 -8.90 4.70
N LYS A 406 26.27 -9.59 3.59
CA LYS A 406 27.23 -9.19 2.56
C LYS A 406 26.98 -7.79 2.01
N LEU A 407 25.74 -7.48 1.65
CA LEU A 407 25.36 -6.14 1.17
C LEU A 407 25.62 -5.07 2.22
N THR A 408 25.20 -5.32 3.45
CA THR A 408 25.27 -4.34 4.54
C THR A 408 26.71 -4.11 4.96
N ASN A 409 27.48 -5.17 5.20
CA ASN A 409 28.90 -5.07 5.58
C ASN A 409 29.70 -4.34 4.49
N GLY A 410 29.55 -4.75 3.22
CA GLY A 410 30.21 -4.10 2.11
C GLY A 410 29.87 -2.62 1.98
N PHE A 411 28.63 -2.22 2.27
CA PHE A 411 28.21 -0.82 2.26
C PHE A 411 28.88 0.00 3.38
N PHE A 412 28.82 -0.47 4.62
CA PHE A 412 29.43 0.24 5.75
C PHE A 412 30.97 0.22 5.71
N ASP A 413 31.57 -0.84 5.18
CA ASP A 413 33.03 -0.88 4.95
C ASP A 413 33.48 0.20 3.95
N LYS A 414 32.68 0.49 2.91
CA LYS A 414 32.97 1.58 1.97
C LYS A 414 32.82 2.96 2.63
N LEU A 415 31.82 3.15 3.48
CA LEU A 415 31.72 4.38 4.27
C LEU A 415 32.96 4.56 5.17
N LYS A 416 33.39 3.49 5.85
CA LYS A 416 34.59 3.49 6.70
C LYS A 416 35.86 3.80 5.91
N LYS A 417 36.02 3.27 4.68
CA LYS A 417 37.12 3.60 3.78
C LYS A 417 37.20 5.10 3.43
N HIS A 418 36.05 5.77 3.42
CA HIS A 418 35.96 7.21 3.20
C HIS A 418 36.02 8.03 4.50
N GLY A 419 36.38 7.40 5.65
CA GLY A 419 36.53 8.07 6.94
C GLY A 419 35.21 8.37 7.65
N ILE A 420 34.13 7.69 7.29
CA ILE A 420 32.83 7.84 7.95
C ILE A 420 32.65 6.70 8.94
N SER A 421 32.50 7.04 10.22
CA SER A 421 32.24 6.07 11.28
C SER A 421 30.77 5.58 11.27
N SER A 422 30.54 4.38 11.76
CA SER A 422 29.19 3.83 11.90
C SER A 422 29.07 2.85 13.06
N GLU A 423 27.95 2.89 13.76
CA GLU A 423 27.57 1.91 14.77
C GLU A 423 26.43 1.06 14.22
N LEU A 424 26.55 -0.27 14.29
CA LEU A 424 25.60 -1.20 13.69
C LEU A 424 24.80 -1.93 14.77
N GLU A 425 23.49 -2.00 14.56
CA GLU A 425 22.53 -2.79 15.36
C GLU A 425 21.78 -3.76 14.44
N SER A 426 21.76 -5.04 14.78
CA SER A 426 21.06 -6.10 14.03
C SER A 426 19.82 -6.58 14.79
N ASN A 427 18.81 -7.03 14.07
CA ASN A 427 17.68 -7.75 14.66
C ASN A 427 18.01 -9.22 15.01
N GLY A 428 19.27 -9.63 14.88
CA GLY A 428 19.76 -10.96 15.25
C GLY A 428 19.26 -12.11 14.35
N THR A 429 18.69 -11.81 13.18
CA THR A 429 18.10 -12.86 12.31
C THR A 429 19.16 -13.75 11.67
N VAL A 430 20.37 -13.24 11.45
CA VAL A 430 21.46 -13.93 10.75
C VAL A 430 22.43 -14.63 11.72
N ASP A 431 22.59 -14.11 12.94
CA ASP A 431 23.56 -14.64 13.92
C ASP A 431 23.02 -15.82 14.73
N THR A 432 21.83 -16.31 14.47
CA THR A 432 21.12 -17.25 15.33
C THR A 432 21.10 -18.69 14.82
N GLU A 433 22.23 -19.36 14.73
CA GLU A 433 22.21 -20.83 14.85
C GLU A 433 21.73 -21.31 16.23
N HIS A 434 21.73 -20.45 17.26
CA HIS A 434 21.38 -20.76 18.64
C HIS A 434 19.99 -20.32 19.12
N ASP A 435 19.23 -19.53 18.36
CA ASP A 435 17.97 -18.95 18.84
C ASP A 435 16.70 -19.52 18.16
N LYS A 436 16.70 -20.82 17.90
CA LYS A 436 15.52 -21.54 17.33
C LYS A 436 14.29 -21.57 18.24
N GLY A 437 14.31 -20.88 19.38
CA GLY A 437 13.28 -20.98 20.43
C GLY A 437 12.50 -19.72 20.78
N ARG A 438 12.80 -18.55 20.22
CA ARG A 438 12.26 -17.26 20.75
C ARG A 438 11.06 -16.65 20.03
N TYR A 439 10.67 -17.14 18.87
CA TYR A 439 9.47 -16.64 18.21
C TYR A 439 8.43 -17.76 18.13
N PRO A 440 7.23 -17.58 18.70
CA PRO A 440 6.19 -18.58 18.56
C PRO A 440 5.84 -18.74 17.08
N LEU A 441 5.94 -19.98 16.65
CA LEU A 441 5.60 -20.41 15.30
C LEU A 441 4.18 -19.96 14.94
N ARG A 442 4.04 -19.44 13.74
CA ARG A 442 2.88 -18.97 12.98
C ARG A 442 1.54 -19.72 13.16
N GLN A 443 1.51 -20.85 13.87
CA GLN A 443 0.32 -21.70 13.98
C GLN A 443 -0.71 -21.23 15.01
N GLU A 444 -0.34 -20.49 16.05
CA GLU A 444 -1.30 -20.04 17.06
C GLU A 444 -2.03 -18.74 16.69
N ILE A 445 -1.41 -17.86 15.89
CA ILE A 445 -2.05 -16.61 15.43
C ILE A 445 -3.07 -16.87 14.30
N ALA A 446 -2.91 -17.94 13.53
CA ALA A 446 -3.87 -18.35 12.51
C ALA A 446 -5.17 -18.94 13.10
N ALA A 447 -5.14 -19.46 14.33
CA ALA A 447 -6.31 -20.02 15.01
C ALA A 447 -7.17 -18.97 15.72
N ALA A 448 -6.64 -17.79 16.05
CA ALA A 448 -7.40 -16.69 16.62
C ALA A 448 -8.24 -16.00 15.56
N THR A 449 -9.32 -16.67 15.19
CA THR A 449 -10.57 -16.05 14.78
C THR A 449 -10.59 -15.29 13.45
N ILE A 450 -10.39 -15.97 12.33
CA ILE A 450 -11.10 -15.60 11.10
C ILE A 450 -12.57 -16.04 11.26
N LYS A 451 -13.35 -15.32 12.04
CA LYS A 451 -14.81 -15.32 11.89
C LYS A 451 -15.10 -14.54 10.61
N LYS A 452 -14.96 -15.23 9.48
CA LYS A 452 -15.34 -14.75 8.16
C LYS A 452 -16.86 -14.60 8.20
N GLU A 453 -17.39 -13.39 8.42
CA GLU A 453 -18.80 -13.12 8.15
C GLU A 453 -19.01 -13.32 6.64
N ILE A 454 -19.31 -14.54 6.27
CA ILE A 454 -19.72 -14.85 4.90
C ILE A 454 -21.12 -14.24 4.76
N SER A 455 -21.24 -13.18 3.97
CA SER A 455 -22.54 -12.58 3.66
C SER A 455 -23.46 -13.66 3.09
N PHE A 456 -24.67 -13.83 3.66
CA PHE A 456 -25.65 -14.79 3.21
C PHE A 456 -25.97 -14.64 1.71
N ALA A 457 -26.02 -13.40 1.20
CA ALA A 457 -26.17 -13.12 -0.22
C ALA A 457 -25.04 -13.73 -1.09
N LYS A 458 -23.80 -13.76 -0.56
CA LYS A 458 -22.67 -14.40 -1.27
C LYS A 458 -22.87 -15.91 -1.39
N ILE A 459 -23.40 -16.53 -0.36
CA ILE A 459 -23.71 -17.97 -0.36
C ILE A 459 -24.77 -18.26 -1.44
N ILE A 460 -25.84 -17.49 -1.50
CA ILE A 460 -26.92 -17.65 -2.51
C ILE A 460 -26.32 -17.58 -3.93
N VAL A 461 -25.53 -16.57 -4.24
CA VAL A 461 -24.92 -16.41 -5.57
C VAL A 461 -24.00 -17.59 -5.90
N TRP A 462 -23.19 -18.08 -4.94
CA TRP A 462 -22.34 -19.24 -5.18
C TRP A 462 -23.12 -20.53 -5.41
N TYR A 463 -24.19 -20.76 -4.65
CA TYR A 463 -25.06 -21.91 -4.88
C TYR A 463 -25.77 -21.84 -6.24
N MET A 464 -26.24 -20.65 -6.65
CA MET A 464 -26.77 -20.44 -7.99
C MET A 464 -25.78 -20.85 -9.08
N VAL A 465 -24.52 -20.39 -8.97
CA VAL A 465 -23.47 -20.71 -9.96
C VAL A 465 -23.15 -22.22 -9.96
N LEU A 466 -23.05 -22.85 -8.78
CA LEU A 466 -22.75 -24.28 -8.67
C LEU A 466 -23.88 -25.13 -9.25
N ILE A 467 -25.13 -24.80 -8.95
CA ILE A 467 -26.31 -25.47 -9.50
C ILE A 467 -26.29 -25.36 -11.03
N GLN A 468 -26.04 -24.17 -11.56
CA GLN A 468 -25.99 -23.93 -13.00
C GLN A 468 -24.91 -24.77 -13.69
N VAL A 469 -23.69 -24.78 -13.14
CA VAL A 469 -22.58 -25.59 -13.69
C VAL A 469 -22.95 -27.08 -13.65
N GLY A 470 -23.58 -27.56 -12.55
CA GLY A 470 -24.02 -28.93 -12.42
C GLY A 470 -25.04 -29.31 -13.51
N PHE A 471 -26.04 -28.45 -13.75
CA PHE A 471 -27.05 -28.74 -14.78
C PHE A 471 -26.52 -28.61 -16.22
N VAL A 472 -25.55 -27.71 -16.49
CA VAL A 472 -24.89 -27.68 -17.81
C VAL A 472 -24.13 -28.99 -18.08
N VAL A 473 -23.48 -29.54 -17.04
CA VAL A 473 -22.80 -30.83 -17.15
C VAL A 473 -23.80 -31.97 -17.39
N LEU A 474 -24.93 -31.95 -16.69
CA LEU A 474 -26.02 -32.95 -16.89
C LEU A 474 -26.64 -32.83 -18.29
N ASP A 475 -26.89 -31.63 -18.79
CA ASP A 475 -27.35 -31.41 -20.17
C ASP A 475 -26.37 -32.03 -21.19
N TYR A 476 -25.07 -31.86 -20.97
CA TYR A 476 -24.06 -32.42 -21.85
C TYR A 476 -24.00 -33.95 -21.80
N ILE A 477 -24.08 -34.52 -20.56
CA ILE A 477 -24.02 -35.99 -20.38
C ILE A 477 -25.29 -36.71 -20.90
N PHE A 478 -26.44 -36.10 -20.63
CA PHE A 478 -27.75 -36.77 -20.91
C PHE A 478 -28.45 -36.22 -22.14
N SER A 479 -27.84 -35.29 -22.88
CA SER A 479 -28.39 -34.64 -24.09
C SER A 479 -29.82 -34.09 -23.87
N LEU A 480 -30.05 -33.35 -22.77
CA LEU A 480 -31.36 -32.88 -22.29
C LEU A 480 -31.84 -31.59 -22.98
N ASP A 481 -31.76 -31.45 -24.30
CA ASP A 481 -32.32 -30.34 -25.09
C ASP A 481 -32.08 -28.92 -24.49
N ARG A 482 -30.90 -28.69 -23.87
CA ARG A 482 -30.49 -27.42 -23.25
C ARG A 482 -31.45 -26.95 -22.14
N ILE A 483 -32.04 -27.86 -21.36
CA ILE A 483 -32.93 -27.55 -20.23
C ILE A 483 -32.24 -26.63 -19.22
N SER A 484 -30.93 -26.81 -19.00
CA SER A 484 -30.13 -25.97 -18.10
C SER A 484 -30.16 -24.48 -18.48
N VAL A 485 -30.09 -24.16 -19.75
CA VAL A 485 -30.02 -22.77 -20.25
C VAL A 485 -31.40 -22.18 -20.53
N ASN A 486 -32.32 -23.02 -21.02
CA ASN A 486 -33.71 -22.61 -21.32
C ASN A 486 -34.52 -22.31 -20.06
N TYR A 487 -34.37 -23.12 -19.01
CA TYR A 487 -35.27 -23.08 -17.84
C TYR A 487 -34.52 -22.87 -16.53
N ILE A 488 -33.46 -23.64 -16.26
CA ILE A 488 -32.80 -23.64 -14.94
C ILE A 488 -32.04 -22.37 -14.69
N LEU A 489 -31.28 -21.87 -15.67
CA LEU A 489 -30.53 -20.62 -15.53
C LEU A 489 -31.46 -19.42 -15.27
N PRO A 490 -32.47 -19.13 -16.10
CA PRO A 490 -33.37 -18.02 -15.83
C PRO A 490 -34.17 -18.19 -14.53
N ALA A 491 -34.60 -19.43 -14.17
CA ALA A 491 -35.31 -19.68 -12.93
C ALA A 491 -34.45 -19.46 -11.69
N ALA A 492 -33.20 -19.94 -11.69
CA ALA A 492 -32.26 -19.73 -10.61
C ALA A 492 -31.91 -18.23 -10.42
N MET A 493 -31.76 -17.48 -11.52
CA MET A 493 -31.56 -16.03 -11.47
C MET A 493 -32.80 -15.31 -10.93
N LEU A 494 -34.00 -15.68 -11.37
CA LEU A 494 -35.26 -15.11 -10.89
C LEU A 494 -35.41 -15.32 -9.38
N LEU A 495 -35.22 -16.55 -8.91
CA LEU A 495 -35.28 -16.89 -7.49
C LEU A 495 -34.25 -16.11 -6.67
N SER A 496 -33.03 -15.99 -7.19
CA SER A 496 -31.96 -15.23 -6.53
C SER A 496 -32.28 -13.73 -6.43
N ASN A 497 -32.81 -13.12 -7.49
CA ASN A 497 -33.26 -11.73 -7.49
C ASN A 497 -34.36 -11.49 -6.44
N ILE A 498 -35.36 -12.35 -6.37
CA ILE A 498 -36.46 -12.27 -5.39
C ILE A 498 -35.92 -12.45 -3.97
N THR A 499 -35.07 -13.46 -3.75
CA THR A 499 -34.50 -13.73 -2.42
C THR A 499 -33.67 -12.58 -1.91
N ILE A 500 -32.82 -11.99 -2.77
CA ILE A 500 -31.98 -10.85 -2.36
C ILE A 500 -32.85 -9.61 -2.10
N ALA A 501 -33.88 -9.36 -2.89
CA ALA A 501 -34.83 -8.28 -2.63
C ALA A 501 -35.55 -8.46 -1.30
N ALA A 502 -35.99 -9.68 -0.98
CA ALA A 502 -36.60 -10.02 0.30
C ALA A 502 -35.64 -9.79 1.47
N LEU A 503 -34.37 -10.24 1.35
CA LEU A 503 -33.35 -9.98 2.37
C LEU A 503 -33.11 -8.48 2.59
N MET A 504 -33.15 -7.66 1.54
CA MET A 504 -33.05 -6.20 1.65
C MET A 504 -34.23 -5.58 2.39
N TYR A 505 -35.41 -6.17 2.25
CA TYR A 505 -36.62 -5.73 2.95
C TYR A 505 -36.59 -6.10 4.43
N PHE A 506 -36.23 -7.34 4.77
CA PHE A 506 -36.23 -7.84 6.15
C PHE A 506 -34.99 -7.37 6.93
N ASP A 507 -33.80 -7.39 6.36
CA ASP A 507 -32.56 -6.93 7.03
C ASP A 507 -32.16 -5.50 6.60
N ARG A 508 -32.95 -4.54 7.07
CA ARG A 508 -32.77 -3.11 6.74
C ARG A 508 -31.42 -2.55 7.16
N LYS A 509 -30.72 -3.18 8.12
CA LYS A 509 -29.39 -2.73 8.59
C LYS A 509 -28.28 -3.08 7.60
N LYS A 510 -28.41 -4.17 6.85
CA LYS A 510 -27.41 -4.66 5.89
C LYS A 510 -27.81 -4.44 4.41
N TRP A 511 -28.88 -3.69 4.13
CA TRP A 511 -29.40 -3.49 2.77
C TRP A 511 -28.34 -3.06 1.75
N GLN A 512 -27.39 -2.20 2.15
CA GLN A 512 -26.30 -1.74 1.27
C GLN A 512 -25.39 -2.88 0.78
N SER A 513 -25.21 -3.92 1.60
CA SER A 513 -24.47 -5.11 1.19
C SER A 513 -25.24 -5.94 0.17
N TYR A 514 -26.56 -6.07 0.36
CA TYR A 514 -27.42 -6.83 -0.55
C TYR A 514 -27.69 -6.09 -1.86
N PHE A 515 -27.77 -4.75 -1.82
CA PHE A 515 -28.01 -3.93 -3.02
C PHE A 515 -27.04 -4.21 -4.15
N MET A 516 -25.76 -4.40 -3.86
CA MET A 516 -24.77 -4.70 -4.90
C MET A 516 -24.95 -6.09 -5.52
N TYR A 517 -25.45 -7.04 -4.77
CA TYR A 517 -25.79 -8.35 -5.33
C TYR A 517 -27.02 -8.25 -6.23
N LEU A 518 -28.06 -7.50 -5.82
CA LEU A 518 -29.21 -7.21 -6.67
C LEU A 518 -28.78 -6.49 -7.96
N PHE A 519 -27.96 -5.46 -7.85
CA PHE A 519 -27.40 -4.74 -9.00
C PHE A 519 -26.66 -5.69 -9.96
N SER A 520 -25.76 -6.53 -9.45
CA SER A 520 -25.00 -7.48 -10.27
C SER A 520 -25.88 -8.54 -10.92
N LEU A 521 -26.89 -9.05 -10.21
CA LEU A 521 -27.83 -10.03 -10.74
C LEU A 521 -28.77 -9.43 -11.79
N THR A 522 -29.16 -8.15 -11.62
CA THR A 522 -29.96 -7.45 -12.64
C THR A 522 -29.20 -7.36 -13.96
N PHE A 523 -27.91 -7.02 -13.92
CA PHE A 523 -27.08 -7.04 -15.12
C PHE A 523 -26.87 -8.45 -15.68
N ALA A 524 -26.64 -9.44 -14.80
CA ALA A 524 -26.49 -10.82 -15.22
C ALA A 524 -27.78 -11.38 -15.86
N SER A 525 -28.95 -10.87 -15.46
CA SER A 525 -30.25 -11.27 -16.03
C SER A 525 -30.43 -10.90 -17.52
N ILE A 526 -29.52 -10.08 -18.07
CA ILE A 526 -29.45 -9.79 -19.51
C ILE A 526 -28.84 -10.97 -20.28
N LEU A 527 -27.97 -11.78 -19.67
CA LEU A 527 -27.26 -12.87 -20.36
C LEU A 527 -28.20 -13.89 -21.03
N PRO A 528 -29.28 -14.40 -20.40
CA PRO A 528 -30.19 -15.29 -21.05
C PRO A 528 -30.88 -14.68 -22.29
N ILE A 529 -31.12 -13.36 -22.30
CA ILE A 529 -31.65 -12.64 -23.47
C ILE A 529 -30.66 -12.61 -24.60
N ILE A 530 -29.36 -12.37 -24.29
CA ILE A 530 -28.28 -12.42 -25.28
C ILE A 530 -28.19 -13.84 -25.86
N PHE A 531 -28.28 -14.88 -25.03
CA PHE A 531 -28.24 -16.27 -25.48
C PHE A 531 -29.43 -16.63 -26.36
N TRP A 532 -30.61 -16.06 -26.10
CA TRP A 532 -31.74 -16.16 -26.98
C TRP A 532 -31.50 -15.47 -28.34
N ALA A 533 -30.99 -14.25 -28.33
CA ALA A 533 -30.71 -13.47 -29.55
C ALA A 533 -29.69 -14.16 -30.48
N VAL A 534 -28.73 -14.93 -29.91
CA VAL A 534 -27.77 -15.76 -30.68
C VAL A 534 -28.28 -17.17 -30.98
N GLY A 535 -29.55 -17.48 -30.69
CA GLY A 535 -30.15 -18.78 -30.99
C GLY A 535 -29.71 -19.95 -30.08
N TYR A 536 -29.06 -19.64 -28.96
CA TYR A 536 -28.62 -20.66 -27.99
C TYR A 536 -29.76 -21.09 -27.03
N ILE A 537 -30.64 -20.17 -26.69
CA ILE A 537 -31.91 -20.40 -25.97
C ILE A 537 -33.03 -20.46 -26.99
N THR A 538 -33.86 -21.52 -26.93
CA THR A 538 -34.99 -21.75 -27.84
C THR A 538 -36.29 -21.17 -27.30
N ASN A 539 -36.46 -21.17 -25.96
CA ASN A 539 -37.64 -20.61 -25.30
C ASN A 539 -37.30 -19.42 -24.43
N PRO A 540 -37.59 -18.17 -24.86
CA PRO A 540 -37.21 -16.96 -24.14
C PRO A 540 -38.14 -16.59 -22.98
N THR A 541 -39.26 -17.22 -22.81
CA THR A 541 -40.33 -16.80 -21.88
C THR A 541 -39.83 -16.57 -20.46
N LEU A 542 -39.13 -17.55 -19.90
CA LEU A 542 -38.61 -17.46 -18.53
C LEU A 542 -37.44 -16.46 -18.42
N ALA A 543 -36.62 -16.33 -19.48
CA ALA A 543 -35.55 -15.33 -19.56
C ALA A 543 -36.10 -13.89 -19.55
N VAL A 544 -37.19 -13.65 -20.29
CA VAL A 544 -37.86 -12.34 -20.32
C VAL A 544 -38.53 -12.05 -18.96
N ILE A 545 -39.20 -13.01 -18.35
CA ILE A 545 -39.80 -12.85 -17.02
C ILE A 545 -38.72 -12.52 -15.97
N ASN A 546 -37.60 -13.24 -15.98
CA ASN A 546 -36.47 -12.96 -15.08
C ASN A 546 -35.92 -11.52 -15.29
N MET A 547 -35.69 -11.11 -16.54
CA MET A 547 -35.17 -9.77 -16.83
C MET A 547 -36.15 -8.67 -16.38
N LEU A 548 -37.43 -8.79 -16.69
CA LEU A 548 -38.45 -7.81 -16.28
C LEU A 548 -38.59 -7.74 -14.76
N THR A 549 -38.58 -8.86 -14.07
CA THR A 549 -38.64 -8.92 -12.61
C THR A 549 -37.39 -8.29 -11.98
N ALA A 550 -36.20 -8.59 -12.50
CA ALA A 550 -34.96 -8.02 -12.02
C ALA A 550 -34.93 -6.50 -12.18
N LEU A 551 -35.38 -5.99 -13.34
CA LEU A 551 -35.46 -4.54 -13.58
C LEU A 551 -36.50 -3.87 -12.68
N ALA A 552 -37.67 -4.49 -12.48
CA ALA A 552 -38.72 -3.98 -11.59
C ALA A 552 -38.23 -3.90 -10.13
N LEU A 553 -37.63 -4.97 -9.60
CA LEU A 553 -37.06 -5.00 -8.25
C LEU A 553 -35.96 -3.96 -8.07
N PHE A 554 -35.12 -3.81 -9.07
CA PHE A 554 -34.07 -2.79 -9.07
C PHE A 554 -34.67 -1.37 -9.08
N ALA A 555 -35.62 -1.09 -9.97
CA ALA A 555 -36.30 0.21 -10.06
C ALA A 555 -37.03 0.57 -8.75
N VAL A 556 -37.76 -0.37 -8.14
CA VAL A 556 -38.43 -0.17 -6.85
C VAL A 556 -37.40 0.13 -5.75
N THR A 557 -36.25 -0.56 -5.75
CA THR A 557 -35.19 -0.33 -4.77
C THR A 557 -34.57 1.06 -4.94
N VAL A 558 -34.30 1.47 -6.17
CA VAL A 558 -33.74 2.80 -6.49
C VAL A 558 -34.74 3.90 -6.12
N TYR A 559 -36.01 3.71 -6.44
CA TYR A 559 -37.05 4.72 -6.16
C TYR A 559 -37.29 4.89 -4.66
N SER A 560 -37.47 3.78 -3.92
CA SER A 560 -37.76 3.82 -2.47
C SER A 560 -36.59 4.36 -1.62
N ARG A 561 -35.36 4.33 -2.13
CA ARG A 561 -34.17 4.77 -1.40
C ARG A 561 -33.23 5.66 -2.22
N ARG A 562 -33.81 6.53 -3.05
CA ARG A 562 -33.11 7.30 -4.10
C ARG A 562 -31.79 7.94 -3.64
N LYS A 563 -31.81 8.73 -2.54
CA LYS A 563 -30.61 9.40 -2.03
C LYS A 563 -29.53 8.40 -1.62
N SER A 564 -29.86 7.42 -0.80
CA SER A 564 -28.90 6.41 -0.31
C SER A 564 -28.39 5.49 -1.43
N THR A 565 -29.20 5.22 -2.44
CA THR A 565 -28.82 4.40 -3.59
C THR A 565 -27.84 5.12 -4.50
N ILE A 566 -28.08 6.41 -4.78
CA ILE A 566 -27.16 7.22 -5.58
C ILE A 566 -25.81 7.34 -4.88
N GLU A 567 -25.82 7.59 -3.56
CA GLU A 567 -24.57 7.65 -2.77
C GLU A 567 -23.82 6.31 -2.77
N GLU A 568 -24.53 5.18 -2.63
CA GLU A 568 -23.91 3.85 -2.65
C GLU A 568 -23.32 3.52 -4.02
N LEU A 569 -24.04 3.86 -5.11
CA LEU A 569 -23.55 3.71 -6.47
C LEU A 569 -22.34 4.62 -6.73
N SER A 570 -22.44 5.91 -6.38
CA SER A 570 -21.31 6.85 -6.52
C SER A 570 -20.07 6.35 -5.79
N ARG A 571 -20.23 5.88 -4.54
CA ARG A 571 -19.15 5.34 -3.72
C ARG A 571 -18.47 4.11 -4.32
N ARG A 572 -19.24 3.19 -4.91
CA ARG A 572 -18.72 1.92 -5.41
C ARG A 572 -18.31 1.94 -6.87
N LEU A 573 -18.95 2.78 -7.68
CA LEU A 573 -18.62 2.98 -9.08
C LEU A 573 -17.55 4.04 -9.28
N HIS A 574 -17.28 4.86 -8.25
CA HIS A 574 -16.37 6.00 -8.31
C HIS A 574 -16.79 7.06 -9.35
N ILE A 575 -18.11 7.29 -9.48
CA ILE A 575 -18.71 8.29 -10.36
C ILE A 575 -18.95 9.60 -9.60
#